data_49a855f095a8a903b7d371b23e061eef
#
_entry.id   49a855f095a8a903b7d371b23e061eef
#
_cell.length_a   1.000
_cell.length_b   1.000
_cell.length_c   1.000
_cell.angle_alpha   90.00
_cell.angle_beta   90.00
_cell.angle_gamma   90.00
#
_symmetry.space_group_name_H-M   'P 1'
#
loop_
_entity.id
_entity.type
_entity.pdbx_description
1 polymer ?
#
loop_
_entity_poly.entity_id
_entity_poly.type
_entity_poly.pdbx_seq_one_letter_code
_entity_poly.pdbx_strand_id
1 'polypeptide(L)'
;MSIDPTQVKRYGHGSRVPGWDSSVDLTKDPAVVPDPATTYVPAHVRLAIEDLMTKYPDIRSAAIPSMKVVQNEHGWLSPTAMEQAACVMRLTPAYMISVASFYDMFETRPKGATDVYVCTNISCSLLGADELYAHAKDVLGSDPDFNVRAFECLGACDVAPMASVNGVYVGPLELQDVERLRDDVKAGREVLEDKQLVKRKAASKHWQEDK
;
A
#
# COMPACT_ATOMS: atom_id res chain seq x y z
N MET A 1 -23.08 5.12 -29.88
CA MET A 1 -23.71 4.96 -28.57
C MET A 1 -22.66 5.33 -27.54
N SER A 2 -22.79 6.48 -26.90
CA SER A 2 -21.89 6.86 -25.78
C SER A 2 -22.34 6.07 -24.55
N ILE A 3 -21.48 5.21 -24.03
CA ILE A 3 -21.76 4.47 -22.79
C ILE A 3 -21.54 5.48 -21.66
N ASP A 4 -22.59 5.76 -20.87
CA ASP A 4 -22.48 6.57 -19.67
C ASP A 4 -21.53 5.86 -18.69
N PRO A 5 -20.37 6.45 -18.36
CA PRO A 5 -19.39 5.80 -17.48
C PRO A 5 -19.92 5.56 -16.05
N THR A 6 -21.00 6.26 -15.64
CA THR A 6 -21.63 6.05 -14.33
C THR A 6 -22.47 4.77 -14.27
N GLN A 7 -22.84 4.19 -15.41
CA GLN A 7 -23.67 2.99 -15.52
C GLN A 7 -22.89 1.68 -15.68
N VAL A 8 -21.56 1.76 -15.81
CA VAL A 8 -20.73 0.55 -15.87
C VAL A 8 -20.69 -0.10 -14.48
N LYS A 9 -21.38 -1.23 -14.37
CA LYS A 9 -21.35 -2.05 -13.15
C LYS A 9 -19.94 -2.61 -12.97
N ARG A 10 -19.20 -2.09 -12.02
CA ARG A 10 -17.82 -2.50 -11.74
C ARG A 10 -17.84 -3.60 -10.69
N TYR A 11 -17.24 -4.73 -11.02
CA TYR A 11 -17.10 -5.83 -10.09
C TYR A 11 -15.98 -5.50 -9.11
N GLY A 12 -16.34 -5.36 -7.82
CA GLY A 12 -15.35 -5.33 -6.75
C GLY A 12 -14.78 -6.74 -6.55
N HIS A 13 -13.46 -6.89 -6.64
CA HIS A 13 -12.80 -8.09 -6.18
C HIS A 13 -12.50 -7.94 -4.69
N GLY A 14 -13.22 -8.69 -3.86
CA GLY A 14 -12.97 -8.77 -2.42
C GLY A 14 -12.93 -7.40 -1.74
N SER A 15 -11.89 -7.13 -0.98
CA SER A 15 -11.67 -5.87 -0.26
C SER A 15 -11.20 -4.71 -1.17
N ARG A 16 -10.94 -4.96 -2.45
CA ARG A 16 -10.46 -3.93 -3.39
C ARG A 16 -11.56 -3.49 -4.33
N VAL A 17 -11.96 -2.26 -4.18
CA VAL A 17 -12.56 -1.52 -5.30
C VAL A 17 -11.41 -1.22 -6.25
N PRO A 18 -11.52 -1.53 -7.56
CA PRO A 18 -10.48 -1.17 -8.53
C PRO A 18 -10.15 0.32 -8.40
N GLY A 19 -8.95 0.63 -7.94
CA GLY A 19 -8.54 2.01 -7.63
C GLY A 19 -8.38 2.88 -8.87
N TRP A 20 -8.25 2.27 -10.04
CA TRP A 20 -8.06 2.97 -11.31
C TRP A 20 -9.21 3.92 -11.69
N ASP A 21 -10.43 3.63 -11.24
CA ASP A 21 -11.62 4.44 -11.56
C ASP A 21 -11.79 5.68 -10.67
N SER A 22 -11.07 5.74 -9.56
CA SER A 22 -11.12 6.88 -8.64
C SER A 22 -9.87 7.77 -8.72
N SER A 23 -8.81 7.31 -9.38
CA SER A 23 -7.54 8.03 -9.52
C SER A 23 -7.27 8.51 -10.95
N VAL A 24 -8.19 8.28 -11.89
CA VAL A 24 -8.06 8.76 -13.27
C VAL A 24 -8.63 10.16 -13.40
N ASP A 25 -7.86 11.06 -13.95
CA ASP A 25 -8.37 12.34 -14.44
C ASP A 25 -9.09 12.10 -15.79
N LEU A 26 -10.40 11.98 -15.74
CA LEU A 26 -11.23 11.72 -16.93
C LEU A 26 -11.29 12.92 -17.91
N THR A 27 -10.71 14.06 -17.56
CA THR A 27 -10.62 15.23 -18.45
C THR A 27 -9.46 15.12 -19.43
N LYS A 28 -8.50 14.20 -19.16
CA LYS A 28 -7.32 13.97 -20.01
C LYS A 28 -7.41 12.58 -20.67
N ASP A 29 -6.86 12.46 -21.88
CA ASP A 29 -6.73 11.17 -22.54
C ASP A 29 -5.62 10.32 -21.89
N PRO A 30 -5.93 9.23 -21.20
CA PRO A 30 -4.94 8.41 -20.52
C PRO A 30 -4.02 7.64 -21.48
N ALA A 31 -4.32 7.60 -22.77
CA ALA A 31 -3.49 6.95 -23.79
C ALA A 31 -2.37 7.85 -24.35
N VAL A 32 -2.41 9.12 -24.03
CA VAL A 32 -1.39 10.09 -24.50
C VAL A 32 -0.23 10.16 -23.51
N VAL A 33 1.01 10.03 -24.02
CA VAL A 33 2.23 10.23 -23.20
C VAL A 33 2.33 11.71 -22.81
N PRO A 34 2.45 12.04 -21.51
CA PRO A 34 2.53 13.43 -21.07
C PRO A 34 3.74 14.16 -21.64
N ASP A 35 3.53 15.40 -22.09
CA ASP A 35 4.61 16.23 -22.64
C ASP A 35 5.47 16.80 -21.51
N PRO A 36 6.80 16.57 -21.52
CA PRO A 36 7.72 17.15 -20.55
C PRO A 36 7.76 18.68 -20.52
N ALA A 37 7.34 19.32 -21.60
CA ALA A 37 7.31 20.79 -21.66
C ALA A 37 6.14 21.38 -20.84
N THR A 38 5.08 20.59 -20.65
CA THR A 38 3.86 21.02 -19.96
C THR A 38 3.62 20.31 -18.63
N THR A 39 4.23 19.14 -18.43
CA THR A 39 4.08 18.34 -17.21
C THR A 39 5.18 18.69 -16.22
N TYR A 40 4.81 19.37 -15.13
CA TYR A 40 5.75 19.66 -14.06
C TYR A 40 6.13 18.40 -13.29
N VAL A 41 7.43 18.13 -13.22
CA VAL A 41 7.99 17.04 -12.39
C VAL A 41 9.10 17.63 -11.52
N PRO A 42 9.04 17.49 -10.17
CA PRO A 42 10.12 17.93 -9.30
C PRO A 42 11.47 17.34 -9.73
N ALA A 43 12.54 18.15 -9.69
CA ALA A 43 13.84 17.74 -10.21
C ALA A 43 14.38 16.45 -9.53
N HIS A 44 14.23 16.34 -8.21
CA HIS A 44 14.66 15.15 -7.46
C HIS A 44 13.88 13.89 -7.84
N VAL A 45 12.57 14.01 -8.11
CA VAL A 45 11.73 12.90 -8.59
C VAL A 45 12.19 12.47 -9.98
N ARG A 46 12.40 13.43 -10.88
CA ARG A 46 12.91 13.15 -12.24
C ARG A 46 14.24 12.40 -12.20
N LEU A 47 15.22 12.91 -11.47
CA LEU A 47 16.55 12.29 -11.36
C LEU A 47 16.46 10.88 -10.75
N ALA A 48 15.64 10.68 -9.73
CA ALA A 48 15.45 9.36 -9.12
C ALA A 48 14.85 8.35 -10.12
N ILE A 49 13.86 8.75 -10.92
CA ILE A 49 13.25 7.87 -11.93
C ILE A 49 14.24 7.59 -13.07
N GLU A 50 14.97 8.60 -13.56
CA GLU A 50 15.97 8.45 -14.62
C GLU A 50 17.08 7.49 -14.17
N ASP A 51 17.58 7.61 -12.93
CA ASP A 51 18.56 6.66 -12.36
C ASP A 51 18.00 5.23 -12.30
N LEU A 52 16.75 5.05 -11.90
CA LEU A 52 16.10 3.74 -11.90
C LEU A 52 16.00 3.15 -13.31
N MET A 53 15.66 3.96 -14.31
CA MET A 53 15.56 3.49 -15.70
C MET A 53 16.89 2.96 -16.23
N THR A 54 18.03 3.46 -15.77
CA THR A 54 19.36 2.97 -16.18
C THR A 54 19.70 1.57 -15.65
N LYS A 55 19.00 1.12 -14.59
CA LYS A 55 19.25 -0.17 -13.92
C LYS A 55 18.59 -1.35 -14.61
N TYR A 56 17.74 -1.11 -15.62
CA TYR A 56 16.97 -2.14 -16.31
C TYR A 56 17.23 -2.11 -17.81
N PRO A 57 17.25 -3.29 -18.48
CA PRO A 57 17.40 -3.36 -19.94
C PRO A 57 16.22 -2.75 -20.71
N ASP A 58 15.01 -2.82 -20.14
CA ASP A 58 13.79 -2.22 -20.67
C ASP A 58 13.26 -1.20 -19.67
N ILE A 59 12.96 0.01 -20.15
CA ILE A 59 12.45 1.10 -19.32
C ILE A 59 11.16 0.74 -18.59
N ARG A 60 10.30 -0.11 -19.17
CA ARG A 60 9.05 -0.57 -18.54
C ARG A 60 9.30 -1.36 -17.27
N SER A 61 10.45 -2.05 -17.17
CA SER A 61 10.83 -2.79 -15.98
C SER A 61 11.10 -1.88 -14.78
N ALA A 62 11.38 -0.58 -15.02
CA ALA A 62 11.50 0.42 -13.97
C ALA A 62 10.15 1.00 -13.50
N ALA A 63 9.00 0.58 -14.05
CA ALA A 63 7.70 1.18 -13.73
C ALA A 63 7.33 1.05 -12.24
N ILE A 64 7.50 -0.14 -11.66
CA ILE A 64 7.19 -0.38 -10.24
C ILE A 64 8.04 0.51 -9.32
N PRO A 65 9.38 0.50 -9.39
CA PRO A 65 10.19 1.37 -8.54
C PRO A 65 9.97 2.85 -8.82
N SER A 66 9.72 3.27 -10.06
CA SER A 66 9.42 4.66 -10.41
C SER A 66 8.09 5.14 -9.80
N MET A 67 7.05 4.31 -9.83
CA MET A 67 5.78 4.62 -9.15
C MET A 67 5.95 4.69 -7.63
N LYS A 68 6.86 3.88 -7.04
CA LYS A 68 7.18 4.01 -5.62
C LYS A 68 7.81 5.36 -5.28
N VAL A 69 8.66 5.91 -6.16
CA VAL A 69 9.22 7.26 -5.98
C VAL A 69 8.11 8.32 -5.92
N VAL A 70 7.20 8.34 -6.90
CA VAL A 70 6.11 9.33 -6.89
C VAL A 70 5.07 9.08 -5.81
N GLN A 71 4.84 7.81 -5.41
CA GLN A 71 3.97 7.51 -4.26
C GLN A 71 4.56 8.06 -2.96
N ASN A 72 5.86 7.94 -2.76
CA ASN A 72 6.53 8.48 -1.56
C ASN A 72 6.48 10.01 -1.54
N GLU A 73 6.57 10.67 -2.70
CA GLU A 73 6.47 12.13 -2.83
C GLU A 73 5.06 12.64 -2.52
N HIS A 74 4.03 11.95 -3.00
CA HIS A 74 2.64 12.39 -2.91
C HIS A 74 1.83 11.73 -1.79
N GLY A 75 2.39 10.71 -1.11
CA GLY A 75 1.70 9.88 -0.13
C GLY A 75 0.80 8.79 -0.75
N TRP A 76 0.39 8.97 -2.01
CA TRP A 76 -0.42 8.02 -2.78
C TRP A 76 -0.23 8.26 -4.28
N LEU A 77 -0.64 7.32 -5.12
CA LEU A 77 -0.60 7.44 -6.58
C LEU A 77 -1.79 8.27 -7.09
N SER A 78 -1.72 9.57 -6.87
CA SER A 78 -2.67 10.53 -7.44
C SER A 78 -2.59 10.56 -8.97
N PRO A 79 -3.60 11.11 -9.68
CA PRO A 79 -3.51 11.35 -11.12
C PRO A 79 -2.24 12.11 -11.50
N THR A 80 -1.89 13.14 -10.73
CA THR A 80 -0.66 13.92 -10.92
C THR A 80 0.60 13.07 -10.70
N ALA A 81 0.65 12.23 -9.65
CA ALA A 81 1.79 11.36 -9.41
C ALA A 81 2.01 10.37 -10.57
N MET A 82 0.94 9.76 -11.07
CA MET A 82 1.00 8.84 -12.21
C MET A 82 1.38 9.56 -13.51
N GLU A 83 0.88 10.77 -13.74
CA GLU A 83 1.25 11.59 -14.89
C GLU A 83 2.73 11.98 -14.86
N GLN A 84 3.27 12.34 -13.68
CA GLN A 84 4.69 12.64 -13.50
C GLN A 84 5.59 11.44 -13.82
N ALA A 85 5.26 10.26 -13.27
CA ALA A 85 6.01 9.04 -13.58
C ALA A 85 5.91 8.66 -15.07
N ALA A 86 4.72 8.74 -15.66
CA ALA A 86 4.47 8.50 -17.08
C ALA A 86 5.28 9.45 -17.98
N CYS A 87 5.33 10.74 -17.63
CA CYS A 87 6.09 11.76 -18.32
C CYS A 87 7.58 11.43 -18.39
N VAL A 88 8.19 11.13 -17.24
CA VAL A 88 9.64 10.83 -17.19
C VAL A 88 9.96 9.53 -17.91
N MET A 89 9.14 8.49 -17.70
CA MET A 89 9.34 7.18 -18.31
C MET A 89 8.94 7.10 -19.79
N ARG A 90 8.33 8.13 -20.35
CA ARG A 90 7.79 8.12 -21.71
C ARG A 90 6.75 7.01 -21.94
N LEU A 91 5.95 6.77 -20.94
CA LEU A 91 4.85 5.81 -20.96
C LEU A 91 3.51 6.54 -20.85
N THR A 92 2.42 5.82 -21.07
CA THR A 92 1.09 6.41 -20.95
C THR A 92 0.59 6.33 -19.49
N PRO A 93 -0.22 7.28 -19.00
CA PRO A 93 -0.88 7.17 -17.71
C PRO A 93 -1.73 5.90 -17.58
N ALA A 94 -2.35 5.44 -18.67
CA ALA A 94 -3.10 4.19 -18.70
C ALA A 94 -2.22 2.98 -18.34
N TYR A 95 -0.97 2.95 -18.83
CA TYR A 95 -0.02 1.90 -18.43
C TYR A 95 0.30 1.97 -16.94
N MET A 96 0.58 3.17 -16.41
CA MET A 96 0.85 3.35 -14.96
C MET A 96 -0.34 2.90 -14.11
N ILE A 97 -1.56 3.26 -14.50
CA ILE A 97 -2.80 2.84 -13.83
C ILE A 97 -2.94 1.32 -13.83
N SER A 98 -2.67 0.65 -14.97
CA SER A 98 -2.77 -0.80 -15.06
C SER A 98 -1.81 -1.52 -14.13
N VAL A 99 -0.59 -1.01 -13.97
CA VAL A 99 0.39 -1.55 -13.04
C VAL A 99 0.00 -1.23 -11.59
N ALA A 100 -0.40 0.01 -11.30
CA ALA A 100 -0.81 0.44 -9.96
C ALA A 100 -2.02 -0.33 -9.43
N SER A 101 -3.00 -0.65 -10.29
CA SER A 101 -4.19 -1.40 -9.89
C SER A 101 -3.92 -2.90 -9.66
N PHE A 102 -2.83 -3.43 -10.18
CA PHE A 102 -2.48 -4.83 -10.05
C PHE A 102 -1.69 -5.13 -8.77
N TYR A 103 -0.80 -4.23 -8.35
CA TYR A 103 0.10 -4.46 -7.21
C TYR A 103 -0.43 -3.83 -5.91
N ASP A 104 -0.50 -4.64 -4.86
CA ASP A 104 -1.03 -4.27 -3.54
C ASP A 104 -0.25 -3.20 -2.80
N MET A 105 1.02 -2.99 -3.16
CA MET A 105 1.88 -1.98 -2.55
C MET A 105 1.53 -0.54 -2.98
N PHE A 106 0.65 -0.38 -3.97
CA PHE A 106 0.27 0.93 -4.48
C PHE A 106 -1.08 1.38 -3.93
N GLU A 107 -1.09 2.61 -3.46
CA GLU A 107 -2.28 3.27 -2.95
C GLU A 107 -2.83 4.22 -4.01
N THR A 108 -3.95 3.87 -4.61
CA THR A 108 -4.60 4.66 -5.67
C THR A 108 -5.64 5.65 -5.12
N ARG A 109 -5.73 5.76 -3.80
CA ARG A 109 -6.60 6.70 -3.07
C ARG A 109 -5.82 7.39 -1.96
N PRO A 110 -6.24 8.59 -1.54
CA PRO A 110 -5.69 9.20 -0.34
C PRO A 110 -5.81 8.24 0.85
N LYS A 111 -4.76 8.17 1.65
CA LYS A 111 -4.69 7.28 2.82
C LYS A 111 -4.11 7.99 4.03
N GLY A 112 -4.36 7.45 5.21
CA GLY A 112 -3.68 7.84 6.44
C GLY A 112 -2.19 7.48 6.42
N ALA A 113 -1.42 8.11 7.28
CA ALA A 113 0.03 7.92 7.38
C ALA A 113 0.41 6.54 7.96
N THR A 114 -0.51 5.91 8.72
CA THR A 114 -0.26 4.62 9.37
C THR A 114 -0.99 3.50 8.64
N ASP A 115 -0.23 2.67 7.93
CA ASP A 115 -0.75 1.47 7.29
C ASP A 115 -0.94 0.36 8.33
N VAL A 116 -2.15 -0.16 8.44
CA VAL A 116 -2.51 -1.32 9.29
C VAL A 116 -3.07 -2.41 8.39
N TYR A 117 -2.25 -3.40 8.06
CA TYR A 117 -2.61 -4.52 7.21
C TYR A 117 -2.86 -5.75 8.07
N VAL A 118 -4.11 -6.15 8.22
CA VAL A 118 -4.51 -7.35 8.96
C VAL A 118 -4.48 -8.56 8.05
N CYS A 119 -3.67 -9.55 8.40
CA CYS A 119 -3.62 -10.81 7.66
C CYS A 119 -4.92 -11.59 7.84
N THR A 120 -5.62 -11.88 6.73
CA THR A 120 -6.89 -12.63 6.73
C THR A 120 -6.78 -13.97 6.02
N ASN A 121 -5.56 -14.47 5.81
CA ASN A 121 -5.35 -15.74 5.12
C ASN A 121 -5.26 -16.91 6.12
N ILE A 122 -5.45 -18.09 5.65
CA ILE A 122 -5.86 -19.34 6.26
C ILE A 122 -5.61 -19.44 7.77
N SER A 123 -4.37 -19.40 8.26
CA SER A 123 -4.08 -19.56 9.69
C SER A 123 -4.64 -18.43 10.54
N CYS A 124 -4.55 -17.21 10.05
CA CYS A 124 -5.07 -16.03 10.75
C CYS A 124 -6.61 -16.05 10.76
N SER A 125 -7.26 -16.37 9.62
CA SER A 125 -8.71 -16.51 9.55
C SER A 125 -9.25 -17.58 10.51
N LEU A 126 -8.61 -18.75 10.56
CA LEU A 126 -8.98 -19.82 11.50
C LEU A 126 -8.83 -19.42 12.97
N LEU A 127 -8.01 -18.41 13.27
CA LEU A 127 -7.77 -17.89 14.62
C LEU A 127 -8.48 -16.56 14.89
N GLY A 128 -9.49 -16.19 14.08
CA GLY A 128 -10.36 -15.05 14.32
C GLY A 128 -9.91 -13.74 13.68
N ALA A 129 -9.05 -13.78 12.65
CA ALA A 129 -8.59 -12.54 12.00
C ALA A 129 -9.69 -11.77 11.27
N ASP A 130 -10.76 -12.41 10.84
CA ASP A 130 -11.89 -11.72 10.21
C ASP A 130 -12.63 -10.82 11.22
N GLU A 131 -12.80 -11.30 12.46
CA GLU A 131 -13.35 -10.52 13.55
C GLU A 131 -12.40 -9.40 13.97
N LEU A 132 -11.10 -9.71 14.08
CA LEU A 132 -10.04 -8.71 14.35
C LEU A 132 -10.04 -7.59 13.29
N TYR A 133 -10.16 -7.94 12.02
CA TYR A 133 -10.21 -6.96 10.94
C TYR A 133 -11.48 -6.10 11.00
N ALA A 134 -12.64 -6.70 11.26
CA ALA A 134 -13.88 -5.96 11.42
C ALA A 134 -13.76 -4.96 12.57
N HIS A 135 -13.24 -5.40 13.72
CA HIS A 135 -13.00 -4.53 14.87
C HIS A 135 -11.99 -3.42 14.58
N ALA A 136 -10.89 -3.74 13.90
CA ALA A 136 -9.90 -2.74 13.48
C ALA A 136 -10.52 -1.67 12.55
N LYS A 137 -11.43 -2.06 11.65
CA LYS A 137 -12.17 -1.11 10.83
C LYS A 137 -13.10 -0.21 11.63
N ASP A 138 -13.76 -0.75 12.65
CA ASP A 138 -14.66 0.04 13.50
C ASP A 138 -13.88 1.05 14.35
N VAL A 139 -12.74 0.64 14.92
CA VAL A 139 -11.94 1.47 15.84
C VAL A 139 -11.06 2.48 15.10
N LEU A 140 -10.47 2.09 13.97
CA LEU A 140 -9.46 2.88 13.25
C LEU A 140 -9.96 3.44 11.91
N GLY A 141 -10.95 2.82 11.28
CA GLY A 141 -11.30 3.08 9.88
C GLY A 141 -11.90 4.47 9.61
N SER A 142 -12.42 5.15 10.63
CA SER A 142 -12.89 6.53 10.53
C SER A 142 -11.82 7.58 10.87
N ASP A 143 -10.68 7.15 11.41
CA ASP A 143 -9.58 8.04 11.79
C ASP A 143 -8.68 8.29 10.57
N PRO A 144 -8.53 9.54 10.13
CA PRO A 144 -7.77 9.88 8.92
C PRO A 144 -6.27 9.55 9.01
N ASP A 145 -5.74 9.27 10.19
CA ASP A 145 -4.33 8.91 10.36
C ASP A 145 -4.06 7.44 10.00
N PHE A 146 -5.10 6.61 9.91
CA PHE A 146 -4.97 5.18 9.68
C PHE A 146 -5.46 4.75 8.29
N ASN A 147 -4.77 3.79 7.71
CA ASN A 147 -5.15 3.06 6.50
C ASN A 147 -5.31 1.58 6.85
N VAL A 148 -6.54 1.16 7.16
CA VAL A 148 -6.84 -0.21 7.61
C VAL A 148 -7.28 -1.06 6.44
N ARG A 149 -6.56 -2.16 6.19
CA ARG A 149 -6.88 -3.08 5.09
C ARG A 149 -6.77 -4.54 5.52
N ALA A 150 -7.67 -5.38 4.98
CA ALA A 150 -7.42 -6.81 4.93
C ALA A 150 -6.28 -7.07 3.95
N PHE A 151 -5.40 -8.00 4.28
CA PHE A 151 -4.27 -8.35 3.44
C PHE A 151 -4.14 -9.87 3.33
N GLU A 152 -3.53 -10.32 2.23
CA GLU A 152 -3.18 -11.71 2.05
C GLU A 152 -2.12 -12.17 3.06
N CYS A 153 -1.69 -13.41 2.98
CA CYS A 153 -0.74 -13.97 3.92
C CYS A 153 0.55 -13.14 4.02
N LEU A 154 0.82 -12.62 5.21
CA LEU A 154 2.03 -11.84 5.52
C LEU A 154 3.25 -12.70 5.88
N GLY A 155 3.10 -14.03 5.88
CA GLY A 155 4.20 -14.97 6.09
C GLY A 155 4.63 -15.23 7.53
N ALA A 156 3.87 -14.75 8.53
CA ALA A 156 4.16 -14.94 9.95
C ALA A 156 3.06 -15.75 10.66
N CYS A 157 2.74 -16.92 10.12
CA CYS A 157 1.62 -17.77 10.56
C CYS A 157 1.81 -18.34 11.98
N ASP A 158 3.01 -18.34 12.51
CA ASP A 158 3.35 -18.80 13.86
C ASP A 158 2.98 -17.78 14.96
N VAL A 159 2.61 -16.55 14.57
CA VAL A 159 2.08 -15.50 15.45
C VAL A 159 0.67 -15.07 15.05
N ALA A 160 -0.09 -15.96 14.46
CA ALA A 160 -1.47 -15.69 14.05
C ALA A 160 -2.42 -15.59 15.28
N PRO A 161 -3.48 -14.73 15.20
CA PRO A 161 -3.74 -13.74 14.17
C PRO A 161 -2.80 -12.55 14.27
N MET A 162 -2.41 -11.96 13.15
CA MET A 162 -1.38 -10.93 13.13
C MET A 162 -1.68 -9.79 12.15
N ALA A 163 -0.98 -8.67 12.35
CA ALA A 163 -1.02 -7.53 11.44
C ALA A 163 0.39 -6.97 11.17
N SER A 164 0.49 -6.17 10.11
CA SER A 164 1.64 -5.30 9.85
C SER A 164 1.23 -3.86 10.08
N VAL A 165 1.99 -3.13 10.89
CA VAL A 165 1.81 -1.70 11.15
C VAL A 165 3.03 -0.96 10.62
N ASN A 166 2.87 -0.24 9.50
CA ASN A 166 3.99 0.41 8.78
C ASN A 166 5.19 -0.54 8.56
N GLY A 167 4.93 -1.82 8.27
CA GLY A 167 5.97 -2.84 8.06
C GLY A 167 6.46 -3.54 9.33
N VAL A 168 6.04 -3.11 10.51
CA VAL A 168 6.32 -3.81 11.78
C VAL A 168 5.27 -4.90 11.98
N TYR A 169 5.70 -6.15 12.06
CA TYR A 169 4.83 -7.31 12.28
C TYR A 169 4.53 -7.48 13.76
N VAL A 170 3.25 -7.54 14.11
CA VAL A 170 2.74 -7.69 15.47
C VAL A 170 1.76 -8.87 15.57
N GLY A 171 1.92 -9.68 16.60
CA GLY A 171 1.07 -10.86 16.87
C GLY A 171 1.60 -11.74 18.00
N PRO A 172 0.77 -12.68 18.51
CA PRO A 172 -0.65 -12.84 18.22
C PRO A 172 -1.50 -11.67 18.76
N LEU A 173 -2.51 -11.26 18.00
CA LEU A 173 -3.36 -10.13 18.35
C LEU A 173 -4.69 -10.60 18.92
N GLU A 174 -5.17 -9.87 19.90
CA GLU A 174 -6.53 -9.91 20.45
C GLU A 174 -7.27 -8.62 20.09
N LEU A 175 -8.61 -8.60 20.18
CA LEU A 175 -9.41 -7.42 19.82
C LEU A 175 -8.96 -6.16 20.58
N GLN A 176 -8.68 -6.28 21.86
CA GLN A 176 -8.21 -5.18 22.74
C GLN A 176 -6.84 -4.60 22.33
N ASP A 177 -6.06 -5.29 21.52
CA ASP A 177 -4.78 -4.77 21.02
C ASP A 177 -4.98 -3.70 19.96
N VAL A 178 -6.15 -3.61 19.34
CA VAL A 178 -6.46 -2.60 18.35
C VAL A 178 -6.50 -1.20 18.99
N GLU A 179 -7.13 -1.08 20.16
CA GLU A 179 -7.15 0.17 20.91
C GLU A 179 -5.74 0.55 21.40
N ARG A 180 -4.96 -0.42 21.90
CA ARG A 180 -3.57 -0.20 22.29
C ARG A 180 -2.73 0.29 21.10
N LEU A 181 -2.88 -0.34 19.92
CA LEU A 181 -2.21 0.06 18.71
C LEU A 181 -2.54 1.53 18.36
N ARG A 182 -3.82 1.90 18.38
CA ARG A 182 -4.25 3.28 18.14
C ARG A 182 -3.56 4.24 19.11
N ASP A 183 -3.61 3.93 20.41
CA ASP A 183 -3.08 4.79 21.47
C ASP A 183 -1.55 4.90 21.41
N ASP A 184 -0.83 3.84 20.99
CA ASP A 184 0.61 3.86 20.77
C ASP A 184 0.97 4.78 19.58
N VAL A 185 0.27 4.63 18.45
CA VAL A 185 0.48 5.48 17.25
C VAL A 185 0.21 6.94 17.57
N LYS A 186 -0.93 7.25 18.22
CA LYS A 186 -1.30 8.62 18.58
C LYS A 186 -0.33 9.27 19.56
N ALA A 187 0.29 8.48 20.43
CA ALA A 187 1.28 8.96 21.39
C ALA A 187 2.73 8.96 20.83
N GLY A 188 2.93 8.51 19.58
CA GLY A 188 4.26 8.38 18.98
C GLY A 188 5.13 7.34 19.67
N ARG A 189 4.51 6.36 20.33
CA ARG A 189 5.23 5.25 20.97
C ARG A 189 5.47 4.12 19.97
N GLU A 190 6.33 3.21 20.36
CA GLU A 190 6.54 1.96 19.64
C GLU A 190 5.28 1.08 19.72
N VAL A 191 4.76 0.68 18.56
CA VAL A 191 3.47 -0.01 18.45
C VAL A 191 3.59 -1.42 19.00
N LEU A 192 2.75 -1.77 19.99
CA LEU A 192 2.63 -3.10 20.58
C LEU A 192 4.00 -3.77 20.79
N GLU A 193 4.90 -3.09 21.49
CA GLU A 193 6.30 -3.48 21.65
C GLU A 193 6.46 -4.94 22.11
N ASP A 194 5.59 -5.39 23.00
CA ASP A 194 5.56 -6.74 23.57
C ASP A 194 5.09 -7.82 22.56
N LYS A 195 4.46 -7.42 21.46
CA LYS A 195 3.92 -8.33 20.43
C LYS A 195 4.67 -8.25 19.11
N GLN A 196 5.74 -7.49 19.02
CA GLN A 196 6.52 -7.38 17.79
C GLN A 196 7.29 -8.67 17.50
N LEU A 197 7.14 -9.17 16.26
CA LEU A 197 7.82 -10.39 15.80
C LEU A 197 9.34 -10.28 15.94
N VAL A 198 9.90 -9.12 15.63
CA VAL A 198 11.36 -8.86 15.69
C VAL A 198 11.91 -8.96 17.12
N LYS A 199 11.08 -8.73 18.14
CA LYS A 199 11.46 -8.81 19.56
C LYS A 199 11.20 -10.20 20.17
N ARG A 200 10.60 -11.10 19.41
CA ARG A 200 10.33 -12.46 19.89
C ARG A 200 11.63 -13.22 20.08
N LYS A 201 11.77 -13.86 21.23
CA LYS A 201 12.92 -14.74 21.47
C LYS A 201 12.86 -15.93 20.52
N ALA A 202 13.97 -16.18 19.82
CA ALA A 202 14.09 -17.35 18.97
C ALA A 202 13.91 -18.63 19.80
N ALA A 203 13.20 -19.61 19.24
CA ALA A 203 12.96 -20.87 19.90
C ALA A 203 14.25 -21.70 20.14
N SER A 204 15.30 -21.47 19.33
CA SER A 204 16.60 -22.15 19.45
C SER A 204 17.55 -21.34 20.33
N LYS A 205 17.96 -21.91 21.46
CA LYS A 205 18.99 -21.33 22.33
C LYS A 205 20.36 -21.22 21.66
N HIS A 206 20.68 -22.12 20.73
CA HIS A 206 21.98 -22.14 20.04
C HIS A 206 22.21 -20.94 19.13
N TRP A 207 21.17 -20.26 18.67
CA TRP A 207 21.31 -19.07 17.83
C TRP A 207 21.73 -17.83 18.60
N GLN A 208 21.55 -17.82 19.92
CA GLN A 208 21.87 -16.68 20.80
C GLN A 208 23.29 -16.72 21.38
N GLU A 209 23.95 -17.89 21.32
CA GLU A 209 25.28 -18.09 21.91
C GLU A 209 26.43 -17.75 20.95
N ASP A 210 26.15 -17.61 19.64
CA ASP A 210 27.14 -17.34 18.57
C ASP A 210 27.25 -15.85 18.17
N LYS A 211 26.80 -14.93 19.01
CA LYS A 211 26.92 -13.47 18.83
C LYS A 211 27.67 -12.87 20.04
#